data_6bd58939ce7eae3c109b44b729e734f9
#
_entry.id   6bd58939ce7eae3c109b44b729e734f9
#
_cell.length_a   1.000
_cell.length_b   1.000
_cell.length_c   1.000
_cell.angle_alpha   90.00
_cell.angle_beta   90.00
_cell.angle_gamma   90.00
#
_symmetry.space_group_name_H-M   'P 1'
#
loop_
_entity.id
_entity.type
_entity.pdbx_description
1 polymer ?
#
loop_
_entity_poly.entity_id
_entity_poly.type
_entity_poly.pdbx_seq_one_letter_code
_entity_poly.pdbx_strand_id
1 'polypeptide(L)'
;GQNRMIRSYGGKFAEILQREGKVKFILTDPDGESTKMCAKRSSLNREGINEDIAIHKEAINRLLDIKTKNRGKIHIKVADIMFPYTMYAFDIEEKEKATIYVWFTPLFEPSERRLGFRVTGANDPEIVDSFIRQFEEIDSEKCSIEITDRYENSK
;
A
#
# COMPACT_ATOMS: atom_id res chain seq x y z
N GLY A 1 -7.40 5.98 -1.36
CA GLY A 1 -6.04 5.57 -1.57
C GLY A 1 -5.90 4.12 -1.95
N GLN A 2 -5.13 3.38 -1.19
CA GLN A 2 -4.77 1.98 -1.46
C GLN A 2 -5.99 1.05 -1.60
N ASN A 3 -7.00 1.22 -0.75
CA ASN A 3 -8.23 0.41 -0.79
C ASN A 3 -8.99 0.52 -2.12
N ARG A 4 -9.09 1.74 -2.67
CA ARG A 4 -9.73 1.94 -3.97
C ARG A 4 -8.94 1.24 -5.08
N MET A 5 -7.61 1.30 -5.02
CA MET A 5 -6.75 0.61 -5.98
C MET A 5 -6.93 -0.91 -5.91
N ILE A 6 -6.90 -1.51 -4.71
CA ILE A 6 -7.10 -2.94 -4.53
C ILE A 6 -8.48 -3.38 -5.05
N ARG A 7 -9.52 -2.60 -4.78
CA ARG A 7 -10.87 -2.87 -5.29
C ARG A 7 -10.96 -2.79 -6.82
N SER A 8 -10.34 -1.75 -7.42
CA SER A 8 -10.47 -1.48 -8.85
C SER A 8 -9.52 -2.29 -9.72
N TYR A 9 -8.36 -2.68 -9.19
CA TYR A 9 -7.28 -3.29 -9.97
C TYR A 9 -6.87 -4.69 -9.49
N GLY A 10 -7.63 -5.32 -8.61
CA GLY A 10 -7.33 -6.68 -8.13
C GLY A 10 -7.16 -7.71 -9.25
N GLY A 11 -7.95 -7.59 -10.34
CA GLY A 11 -7.79 -8.40 -11.54
C GLY A 11 -6.46 -8.17 -12.26
N LYS A 12 -5.98 -6.92 -12.31
CA LYS A 12 -4.69 -6.59 -12.92
C LYS A 12 -3.50 -7.15 -12.15
N PHE A 13 -3.59 -7.20 -10.82
CA PHE A 13 -2.57 -7.87 -10.02
C PHE A 13 -2.53 -9.38 -10.31
N ALA A 14 -3.68 -10.01 -10.47
CA ALA A 14 -3.75 -11.40 -10.86
C ALA A 14 -3.11 -11.65 -12.24
N GLU A 15 -3.33 -10.76 -13.23
CA GLU A 15 -2.68 -10.82 -14.54
C GLU A 15 -1.14 -10.70 -14.44
N ILE A 16 -0.64 -9.75 -13.61
CA ILE A 16 0.81 -9.59 -13.38
C ILE A 16 1.39 -10.89 -12.80
N LEU A 17 0.73 -11.47 -11.81
CA LEU A 17 1.15 -12.70 -11.15
C LEU A 17 1.13 -13.90 -12.09
N GLN A 18 0.15 -13.99 -13.00
CA GLN A 18 0.10 -15.02 -14.03
C GLN A 18 1.26 -14.93 -15.03
N ARG A 19 1.79 -13.72 -15.25
CA ARG A 19 2.97 -13.48 -16.13
C ARG A 19 4.31 -13.59 -15.40
N GLU A 20 4.35 -14.31 -14.27
CA GLU A 20 5.54 -14.50 -13.44
C GLU A 20 6.04 -13.22 -12.73
N GLY A 21 5.27 -12.15 -12.76
CA GLY A 21 5.57 -10.93 -12.01
C GLY A 21 5.52 -11.14 -10.51
N LYS A 22 6.26 -10.32 -9.78
CA LYS A 22 6.22 -10.28 -8.31
C LYS A 22 5.45 -9.04 -7.88
N VAL A 23 4.62 -9.18 -6.87
CA VAL A 23 3.88 -8.04 -6.28
C VAL A 23 4.13 -8.01 -4.79
N LYS A 24 4.48 -6.85 -4.28
CA LYS A 24 4.67 -6.62 -2.85
C LYS A 24 3.81 -5.45 -2.40
N PHE A 25 3.07 -5.65 -1.33
CA PHE A 25 2.29 -4.63 -0.66
C PHE A 25 2.84 -4.40 0.74
N ILE A 26 3.04 -3.13 1.08
CA ILE A 26 3.26 -2.71 2.47
C ILE A 26 2.15 -1.71 2.79
N LEU A 27 1.33 -2.05 3.75
CA LEU A 27 0.13 -1.32 4.14
C LEU A 27 0.25 -0.87 5.59
N THR A 28 -0.50 0.15 5.97
CA THR A 28 -0.61 0.50 7.40
C THR A 28 -1.35 -0.62 8.13
N ASP A 29 -0.87 -1.02 9.30
CA ASP A 29 -1.53 -2.02 10.13
C ASP A 29 -2.91 -1.52 10.55
N PRO A 30 -4.01 -2.21 10.16
CA PRO A 30 -5.36 -1.77 10.51
C PRO A 30 -5.65 -1.78 12.02
N ASP A 31 -4.94 -2.58 12.80
CA ASP A 31 -5.07 -2.63 14.26
C ASP A 31 -4.05 -1.73 14.98
N GLY A 32 -3.10 -1.11 14.23
CA GLY A 32 -2.08 -0.22 14.74
C GLY A 32 -2.59 1.17 15.14
N GLU A 33 -1.81 1.85 15.98
CA GLU A 33 -2.10 3.23 16.39
C GLU A 33 -2.04 4.20 15.21
N SER A 34 -1.16 3.97 14.25
CA SER A 34 -1.04 4.78 13.04
C SER A 34 -2.33 4.81 12.22
N THR A 35 -3.04 3.69 12.12
CA THR A 35 -4.35 3.64 11.44
C THR A 35 -5.39 4.47 12.17
N LYS A 36 -5.44 4.40 13.49
CA LYS A 36 -6.34 5.22 14.30
C LYS A 36 -6.06 6.71 14.13
N MET A 37 -4.79 7.10 14.05
CA MET A 37 -4.38 8.48 13.78
C MET A 37 -4.75 8.92 12.36
N CYS A 38 -4.54 8.07 11.35
CA CYS A 38 -4.94 8.35 9.97
C CYS A 38 -6.46 8.52 9.84
N ALA A 39 -7.24 7.65 10.49
CA ALA A 39 -8.69 7.73 10.48
C ALA A 39 -9.20 9.01 11.17
N LYS A 40 -8.62 9.41 12.30
CA LYS A 40 -8.91 10.72 12.94
C LYS A 40 -8.60 11.91 12.03
N ARG A 41 -7.61 11.77 11.17
CA ARG A 41 -7.20 12.82 10.23
C ARG A 41 -8.15 12.95 9.03
N SER A 42 -8.76 11.86 8.60
CA SER A 42 -9.69 11.81 7.46
C SER A 42 -11.15 12.00 7.88
N SER A 43 -11.49 11.73 9.12
CA SER A 43 -12.86 11.77 9.65
C SER A 43 -12.91 12.59 10.94
N LEU A 44 -13.82 13.58 10.98
CA LEU A 44 -14.14 14.32 12.20
C LEU A 44 -15.05 13.53 13.16
N ASN A 45 -15.58 12.38 12.71
CA ASN A 45 -16.52 11.55 13.45
C ASN A 45 -15.88 10.23 13.91
N ARG A 46 -16.16 9.83 15.17
CA ARG A 46 -15.73 8.53 15.72
C ARG A 46 -16.30 7.33 14.96
N GLU A 47 -17.49 7.44 14.41
CA GLU A 47 -18.11 6.38 13.60
C GLU A 47 -17.34 6.12 12.31
N GLY A 48 -16.87 7.18 11.64
CA GLY A 48 -16.04 7.06 10.43
C GLY A 48 -14.71 6.37 10.65
N ILE A 49 -14.15 6.41 11.87
CA ILE A 49 -12.87 5.73 12.19
C ILE A 49 -13.03 4.22 12.08
N ASN A 50 -14.09 3.66 12.67
CA ASN A 50 -14.33 2.21 12.65
C ASN A 50 -14.64 1.74 11.22
N GLU A 51 -15.36 2.53 10.44
CA GLU A 51 -15.65 2.24 9.04
C GLU A 51 -14.36 2.23 8.20
N ASP A 52 -13.48 3.20 8.38
CA ASP A 52 -12.19 3.24 7.69
C ASP A 52 -11.29 2.03 8.04
N ILE A 53 -11.27 1.62 9.30
CA ILE A 53 -10.55 0.42 9.75
C ILE A 53 -11.14 -0.84 9.10
N ALA A 54 -12.45 -1.00 9.10
CA ALA A 54 -13.14 -2.13 8.49
C ALA A 54 -12.85 -2.23 6.98
N ILE A 55 -12.87 -1.10 6.28
CA ILE A 55 -12.52 -1.00 4.86
C ILE A 55 -11.04 -1.43 4.62
N HIS A 56 -10.13 -1.05 5.52
CA HIS A 56 -8.73 -1.47 5.45
C HIS A 56 -8.56 -2.98 5.61
N LYS A 57 -9.20 -3.56 6.62
CA LYS A 57 -9.20 -5.01 6.87
C LYS A 57 -9.77 -5.78 5.68
N GLU A 58 -10.89 -5.33 5.13
CA GLU A 58 -11.49 -5.94 3.93
C GLU A 58 -10.52 -5.91 2.73
N ALA A 59 -9.82 -4.80 2.51
CA ALA A 59 -8.86 -4.68 1.43
C ALA A 59 -7.69 -5.67 1.58
N ILE A 60 -7.16 -5.83 2.78
CA ILE A 60 -6.09 -6.80 3.07
C ILE A 60 -6.61 -8.23 2.86
N ASN A 61 -7.81 -8.55 3.34
CA ASN A 61 -8.41 -9.87 3.16
C ASN A 61 -8.58 -10.23 1.66
N ARG A 62 -8.93 -9.26 0.83
CA ARG A 62 -8.98 -9.45 -0.63
C ARG A 62 -7.60 -9.74 -1.23
N LEU A 63 -6.54 -9.08 -0.76
CA LEU A 63 -5.18 -9.38 -1.18
C LEU A 63 -4.75 -10.79 -0.76
N LEU A 64 -5.13 -11.23 0.42
CA LEU A 64 -4.88 -12.60 0.88
C LEU A 64 -5.60 -13.65 0.02
N ASP A 65 -6.81 -13.35 -0.47
CA ASP A 65 -7.50 -14.21 -1.44
C ASP A 65 -6.72 -14.33 -2.75
N ILE A 66 -6.14 -13.23 -3.24
CA ILE A 66 -5.28 -13.23 -4.42
C ILE A 66 -4.00 -14.01 -4.14
N LYS A 67 -3.38 -13.84 -2.96
CA LYS A 67 -2.18 -14.56 -2.53
C LYS A 67 -2.42 -16.07 -2.52
N THR A 68 -3.55 -16.51 -1.98
CA THR A 68 -3.90 -17.94 -1.90
C THR A 68 -3.97 -18.60 -3.28
N LYS A 69 -4.44 -17.86 -4.29
CA LYS A 69 -4.55 -18.34 -5.67
C LYS A 69 -3.22 -18.30 -6.44
N ASN A 70 -2.26 -17.50 -5.98
CA ASN A 70 -1.00 -17.20 -6.69
C ASN A 70 0.22 -17.39 -5.75
N ARG A 71 0.42 -18.62 -5.26
CA ARG A 71 1.44 -18.97 -4.27
C ARG A 71 2.84 -18.45 -4.65
N GLY A 72 3.50 -17.80 -3.71
CA GLY A 72 4.92 -17.46 -3.77
C GLY A 72 5.28 -16.18 -4.54
N LYS A 73 4.33 -15.53 -5.22
CA LYS A 73 4.59 -14.34 -6.06
C LYS A 73 4.07 -13.04 -5.46
N ILE A 74 3.32 -13.13 -4.36
CA ILE A 74 2.74 -11.96 -3.69
C ILE A 74 3.11 -11.94 -2.21
N HIS A 75 3.67 -10.82 -1.76
CA HIS A 75 3.98 -10.53 -0.38
C HIS A 75 3.09 -9.41 0.13
N ILE A 76 2.48 -9.61 1.28
CA ILE A 76 1.60 -8.63 1.92
C ILE A 76 2.11 -8.41 3.32
N LYS A 77 2.61 -7.21 3.57
CA LYS A 77 3.11 -6.79 4.88
C LYS A 77 2.30 -5.64 5.42
N VAL A 78 2.29 -5.51 6.72
CA VAL A 78 1.74 -4.35 7.43
C VAL A 78 2.80 -3.74 8.32
N ALA A 79 2.73 -2.43 8.47
CA ALA A 79 3.59 -1.66 9.35
C ALA A 79 2.75 -0.67 10.15
N ASP A 80 3.03 -0.53 11.45
CA ASP A 80 2.39 0.51 12.27
C ASP A 80 3.09 1.87 12.05
N ILE A 81 3.01 2.34 10.81
CA ILE A 81 3.62 3.59 10.35
C ILE A 81 2.55 4.43 9.67
N MET A 82 2.51 5.72 9.99
CA MET A 82 1.69 6.68 9.28
C MET A 82 2.43 7.13 8.02
N PHE A 83 2.09 6.52 6.88
CA PHE A 83 2.69 6.90 5.61
C PHE A 83 2.25 8.31 5.18
N PRO A 84 3.20 9.24 4.92
CA PRO A 84 2.88 10.60 4.48
C PRO A 84 2.42 10.63 3.02
N TYR A 85 2.62 9.55 2.29
CA TYR A 85 2.24 9.39 0.89
C TYR A 85 1.83 7.95 0.58
N THR A 86 1.16 7.76 -0.55
CA THR A 86 0.96 6.46 -1.19
C THR A 86 1.92 6.37 -2.37
N MET A 87 2.63 5.27 -2.48
CA MET A 87 3.59 5.02 -3.56
C MET A 87 3.20 3.78 -4.35
N TYR A 88 3.33 3.86 -5.67
CA TYR A 88 3.27 2.71 -6.58
C TYR A 88 4.54 2.69 -7.40
N ALA A 89 5.31 1.64 -7.25
CA ALA A 89 6.58 1.46 -7.94
C ALA A 89 6.51 0.25 -8.87
N PHE A 90 7.03 0.42 -10.08
CA PHE A 90 7.05 -0.58 -11.14
C PHE A 90 8.49 -0.77 -11.61
N ASP A 91 8.84 -2.00 -11.95
CA ASP A 91 10.12 -2.39 -12.55
C ASP A 91 11.36 -1.95 -11.75
N ILE A 92 11.23 -1.92 -10.41
CA ILE A 92 12.27 -1.39 -9.50
C ILE A 92 13.57 -2.22 -9.50
N GLU A 93 13.53 -3.47 -9.96
CA GLU A 93 14.72 -4.32 -10.12
C GLU A 93 15.62 -3.82 -11.26
N GLU A 94 15.05 -3.13 -12.27
CA GLU A 94 15.75 -2.50 -13.38
C GLU A 94 15.66 -0.97 -13.25
N LYS A 95 16.56 -0.38 -12.47
CA LYS A 95 16.50 1.02 -12.05
C LYS A 95 16.23 2.02 -13.20
N GLU A 96 16.82 1.82 -14.36
CA GLU A 96 16.60 2.70 -15.53
C GLU A 96 15.16 2.64 -16.05
N LYS A 97 14.49 1.49 -15.90
CA LYS A 97 13.08 1.29 -16.29
C LYS A 97 12.10 1.63 -15.16
N ALA A 98 12.60 1.78 -13.95
CA ALA A 98 11.75 2.01 -12.79
C ALA A 98 10.87 3.24 -12.98
N THR A 99 9.61 3.08 -12.64
CA THR A 99 8.63 4.18 -12.61
C THR A 99 7.93 4.20 -11.27
N ILE A 100 7.98 5.34 -10.60
CA ILE A 100 7.37 5.54 -9.29
C ILE A 100 6.35 6.66 -9.35
N TYR A 101 5.13 6.36 -8.92
CA TYR A 101 4.06 7.32 -8.71
C TYR A 101 3.90 7.57 -7.22
N VAL A 102 3.91 8.82 -6.82
CA VAL A 102 3.76 9.25 -5.43
C VAL A 102 2.57 10.19 -5.30
N TRP A 103 1.69 9.94 -4.34
CA TRP A 103 0.58 10.81 -3.98
C TRP A 103 0.67 11.16 -2.50
N PHE A 104 0.79 12.44 -2.20
CA PHE A 104 0.75 12.90 -0.83
C PHE A 104 -0.59 12.62 -0.17
N THR A 105 -0.57 12.39 1.12
CA THR A 105 -1.77 12.22 1.91
C THR A 105 -2.13 13.57 2.55
N PRO A 106 -3.07 14.34 1.96
CA PRO A 106 -3.43 15.65 2.49
C PRO A 106 -4.18 15.54 3.80
N LEU A 107 -4.15 16.59 4.61
CA LEU A 107 -5.01 16.77 5.77
C LEU A 107 -6.35 17.32 5.30
N PHE A 108 -7.45 16.68 5.70
CA PHE A 108 -8.83 17.17 5.48
C PHE A 108 -9.24 17.42 4.02
N GLU A 109 -8.52 16.87 3.07
CA GLU A 109 -8.84 16.99 1.64
C GLU A 109 -9.35 15.67 1.07
N PRO A 110 -10.35 15.71 0.17
CA PRO A 110 -10.81 14.53 -0.55
C PRO A 110 -9.69 13.85 -1.34
N SER A 111 -9.76 12.54 -1.48
CA SER A 111 -8.75 11.75 -2.20
C SER A 111 -8.55 12.17 -3.66
N GLU A 112 -9.57 12.77 -4.28
CA GLU A 112 -9.57 13.24 -5.66
C GLU A 112 -8.68 14.48 -5.88
N ARG A 113 -8.38 15.23 -4.81
CA ARG A 113 -7.55 16.44 -4.85
C ARG A 113 -6.12 16.22 -4.38
N ARG A 114 -5.69 14.97 -4.29
CA ARG A 114 -4.31 14.67 -3.86
C ARG A 114 -3.31 15.15 -4.89
N LEU A 115 -2.33 15.90 -4.43
CA LEU A 115 -1.15 16.19 -5.22
C LEU A 115 -0.30 14.94 -5.36
N GLY A 116 0.21 14.72 -6.55
CA GLY A 116 1.11 13.62 -6.84
C GLY A 116 2.07 13.96 -7.96
N PHE A 117 3.10 13.17 -8.07
CA PHE A 117 4.08 13.28 -9.15
C PHE A 117 4.53 11.87 -9.59
N ARG A 118 5.16 11.83 -10.74
CA ARG A 118 5.81 10.64 -11.28
C ARG A 118 7.30 10.91 -11.45
N VAL A 119 8.12 9.97 -11.04
CA VAL A 119 9.57 9.95 -11.32
C VAL A 119 9.92 8.67 -12.09
N THR A 120 10.95 8.75 -12.91
CA THR A 120 11.43 7.62 -13.70
C THR A 120 12.93 7.47 -13.54
N GLY A 121 13.43 6.24 -13.56
CA GLY A 121 14.85 5.97 -13.43
C GLY A 121 15.70 6.60 -14.52
N ALA A 122 15.13 6.77 -15.72
CA ALA A 122 15.80 7.45 -16.83
C ALA A 122 16.01 8.96 -16.62
N ASN A 123 15.06 9.64 -15.94
CA ASN A 123 15.11 11.10 -15.78
C ASN A 123 15.56 11.52 -14.39
N ASP A 124 15.20 10.76 -13.35
CA ASP A 124 15.36 11.14 -11.96
C ASP A 124 15.99 10.00 -11.13
N PRO A 125 17.16 9.44 -11.52
CA PRO A 125 17.70 8.22 -10.92
C PRO A 125 17.96 8.34 -9.42
N GLU A 126 18.42 9.49 -8.93
CA GLU A 126 18.70 9.72 -7.50
C GLU A 126 17.40 9.73 -6.67
N ILE A 127 16.33 10.29 -7.22
CA ILE A 127 15.02 10.32 -6.55
C ILE A 127 14.44 8.91 -6.51
N VAL A 128 14.53 8.16 -7.61
CA VAL A 128 14.11 6.75 -7.68
C VAL A 128 14.87 5.91 -6.66
N ASP A 129 16.20 6.04 -6.59
CA ASP A 129 17.03 5.33 -5.60
C ASP A 129 16.64 5.68 -4.16
N SER A 130 16.29 6.93 -3.90
CA SER A 130 15.82 7.35 -2.58
C SER A 130 14.51 6.66 -2.17
N PHE A 131 13.54 6.59 -3.08
CA PHE A 131 12.27 5.90 -2.81
C PHE A 131 12.45 4.38 -2.67
N ILE A 132 13.31 3.77 -3.50
CA ILE A 132 13.60 2.33 -3.38
C ILE A 132 14.21 2.02 -2.01
N ARG A 133 15.20 2.79 -1.56
CA ARG A 133 15.80 2.61 -0.21
C ARG A 133 14.79 2.77 0.92
N GLN A 134 13.90 3.77 0.83
CA GLN A 134 12.83 3.93 1.81
C GLN A 134 11.88 2.73 1.82
N PHE A 135 11.54 2.21 0.65
CA PHE A 135 10.71 1.01 0.55
C PHE A 135 11.38 -0.20 1.17
N GLU A 136 12.66 -0.43 0.89
CA GLU A 136 13.45 -1.54 1.44
C GLU A 136 13.57 -1.46 2.96
N GLU A 137 13.77 -0.25 3.51
CA GLU A 137 13.82 -0.04 4.95
C GLU A 137 12.47 -0.38 5.61
N ILE A 138 11.36 0.05 5.03
CA ILE A 138 10.02 -0.26 5.53
C ILE A 138 9.70 -1.75 5.36
N ASP A 139 10.18 -2.39 4.29
CA ASP A 139 10.02 -3.82 4.04
C ASP A 139 10.83 -4.71 5.01
N SER A 140 11.77 -4.13 5.73
CA SER A 140 12.58 -4.87 6.71
C SER A 140 11.73 -5.48 7.84
N GLU A 141 12.18 -6.59 8.40
CA GLU A 141 11.50 -7.26 9.53
C GLU A 141 11.41 -6.40 10.80
N LYS A 142 12.19 -5.31 10.86
CA LYS A 142 12.12 -4.33 11.96
C LYS A 142 10.92 -3.41 11.85
N CYS A 143 10.46 -3.13 10.63
CA CYS A 143 9.44 -2.13 10.37
C CYS A 143 8.10 -2.74 9.96
N SER A 144 8.09 -3.92 9.33
CA SER A 144 6.88 -4.54 8.83
C SER A 144 6.81 -6.04 9.08
N ILE A 145 5.58 -6.54 9.19
CA ILE A 145 5.28 -7.95 9.47
C ILE A 145 4.49 -8.53 8.30
N GLU A 146 4.89 -9.70 7.81
CA GLU A 146 4.14 -10.41 6.78
C GLU A 146 2.84 -10.98 7.35
N ILE A 147 1.74 -10.76 6.61
CA ILE A 147 0.42 -11.25 6.99
C ILE A 147 0.14 -12.57 6.30
N THR A 148 -0.24 -13.55 7.11
CA THR A 148 -0.65 -14.88 6.68
C THR A 148 -2.13 -15.15 6.92
N ASP A 149 -2.70 -14.55 7.96
CA ASP A 149 -4.05 -14.78 8.44
C ASP A 149 -4.99 -13.63 8.13
N ARG A 150 -6.28 -13.94 7.99
CA ARG A 150 -7.30 -12.93 7.73
C ARG A 150 -7.57 -12.08 8.96
N TYR A 151 -7.80 -10.80 8.74
CA TYR A 151 -8.35 -9.93 9.76
C TYR A 151 -9.81 -10.27 10.02
N GLU A 152 -10.16 -10.42 11.28
CA GLU A 152 -11.56 -10.57 11.67
C GLU A 152 -12.32 -9.25 11.43
N ASN A 153 -13.50 -9.36 10.85
CA ASN A 153 -14.41 -8.24 10.76
C ASN A 153 -14.90 -7.94 12.19
N SER A 154 -14.56 -6.77 12.69
CA SER A 154 -15.16 -6.26 13.94
C SER A 154 -16.68 -6.24 13.79
N LYS A 155 -17.37 -6.98 14.65
CA LYS A 155 -18.83 -6.98 14.76
C LYS A 155 -19.33 -5.64 15.28
#